data_46f06311e8f0f72c18d2447493838060
#
_entry.id   46f06311e8f0f72c18d2447493838060
#
_cell.length_a   1.000
_cell.length_b   1.000
_cell.length_c   1.000
_cell.angle_alpha   90.00
_cell.angle_beta   90.00
_cell.angle_gamma   90.00
#
_symmetry.space_group_name_H-M   'P 1'
#
loop_
_entity.id
_entity.type
_entity.pdbx_description
1 polymer ?
#
loop_
_entity_poly.entity_id
_entity_poly.type
_entity_poly.pdbx_seq_one_letter_code
_entity_poly.pdbx_strand_id
1 'polypeptide(L)'
;MTGTKQFWAKRRSAKFFTLILILFLASAAYGQTDTTIVPPRAHRQVVISIPDRKLAVVENGVVLRTFAVAVGAAVSPSPTGEFEIVHRLVEPTYYHAGVVIPAGPTNPLGPRWVGLSKPGYGIHGTNAPGSIGKAASHGCIRLRNRDIVQLFAMVNVGDTVEIRAERDEQTAQIFADEAPATTVAATLPQTTGVAGGQ
;
A
#
# COMPACT_ATOMS: atom_id res chain seq x y z
N MET A 1 78.14 -1.69 74.68
CA MET A 1 77.11 -2.67 74.49
C MET A 1 75.99 -2.02 73.66
N THR A 2 75.95 -2.33 72.39
CA THR A 2 75.33 -1.67 71.29
C THR A 2 74.09 -2.37 70.90
N GLY A 3 72.95 -1.73 70.86
CA GLY A 3 71.69 -2.27 70.37
C GLY A 3 71.19 -1.45 69.19
N THR A 4 71.31 -2.01 67.98
CA THR A 4 70.85 -1.44 66.74
C THR A 4 69.36 -1.72 66.57
N LYS A 5 68.55 -0.68 66.44
CA LYS A 5 67.13 -0.76 66.09
C LYS A 5 66.97 -0.75 64.59
N GLN A 6 66.48 -1.84 64.01
CA GLN A 6 66.10 -1.87 62.59
C GLN A 6 64.74 -1.22 62.39
N PHE A 7 64.68 -0.29 61.47
CA PHE A 7 63.45 0.35 60.97
C PHE A 7 62.83 -0.54 59.86
N TRP A 8 61.61 -1.05 60.09
CA TRP A 8 60.80 -1.76 59.09
C TRP A 8 59.93 -0.73 58.34
N ALA A 9 60.28 -0.45 57.09
CA ALA A 9 59.44 0.35 56.21
C ALA A 9 58.40 -0.58 55.56
N LYS A 10 57.14 -0.36 55.89
CA LYS A 10 55.98 -1.03 55.29
C LYS A 10 55.79 -0.51 53.85
N ARG A 11 56.17 -1.27 52.88
CA ARG A 11 55.72 -1.08 51.48
C ARG A 11 54.21 -1.38 51.40
N ARG A 12 53.37 -0.39 51.29
CA ARG A 12 51.95 -0.53 50.97
C ARG A 12 51.81 -0.73 49.44
N SER A 13 51.22 -1.83 49.10
CA SER A 13 50.98 -2.35 47.74
C SER A 13 50.18 -1.36 46.88
N ALA A 14 50.76 -0.92 45.79
CA ALA A 14 50.12 -0.18 44.73
C ALA A 14 49.23 -1.02 43.81
N LYS A 15 48.79 -2.22 44.26
CA LYS A 15 48.00 -3.16 43.44
C LYS A 15 46.48 -3.04 43.59
N PHE A 16 45.99 -2.21 44.52
CA PHE A 16 44.53 -2.04 44.73
C PHE A 16 43.90 -0.92 43.89
N PHE A 17 44.65 -0.01 43.32
CA PHE A 17 44.09 1.09 42.50
C PHE A 17 43.84 0.73 41.05
N THR A 18 44.52 -0.30 40.54
CA THR A 18 44.38 -0.70 39.13
C THR A 18 43.15 -1.58 38.88
N LEU A 19 42.59 -2.24 39.90
CA LEU A 19 41.43 -3.13 39.75
C LEU A 19 40.10 -2.36 39.73
N ILE A 20 40.02 -1.19 40.34
CA ILE A 20 38.78 -0.35 40.36
C ILE A 20 38.58 0.42 39.06
N LEU A 21 39.65 0.75 38.35
CA LEU A 21 39.55 1.49 37.07
C LEU A 21 39.08 0.60 35.91
N ILE A 22 39.32 -0.72 35.99
CA ILE A 22 38.88 -1.68 34.93
C ILE A 22 37.41 -2.00 35.08
N LEU A 23 36.81 -1.92 36.27
CA LEU A 23 35.39 -2.21 36.49
C LEU A 23 34.46 -1.06 36.01
N PHE A 24 34.98 0.16 35.86
CA PHE A 24 34.18 1.33 35.42
C PHE A 24 34.11 1.48 33.89
N LEU A 25 34.99 0.81 33.15
CA LEU A 25 35.00 0.86 31.68
C LEU A 25 34.15 -0.24 31.02
N ALA A 26 33.63 -1.22 31.80
CA ALA A 26 32.81 -2.33 31.29
C ALA A 26 31.29 -2.03 31.28
N SER A 27 30.84 -0.90 31.84
CA SER A 27 29.41 -0.58 31.99
C SER A 27 28.82 0.31 30.88
N ALA A 28 29.59 0.69 29.85
CA ALA A 28 29.12 1.57 28.78
C ALA A 28 28.68 0.84 27.50
N ALA A 29 28.62 -0.51 27.51
CA ALA A 29 28.31 -1.32 26.33
C ALA A 29 26.93 -2.00 26.36
N TYR A 30 26.06 -1.61 27.30
CA TYR A 30 24.70 -2.17 27.35
C TYR A 30 23.68 -1.10 26.96
N GLY A 31 23.09 -1.25 25.78
CA GLY A 31 21.78 -0.67 25.49
C GLY A 31 21.70 0.34 24.38
N GLN A 32 22.25 0.07 23.22
CA GLN A 32 21.61 0.54 22.01
C GLN A 32 20.72 -0.60 21.51
N THR A 33 19.51 -0.69 22.09
CA THR A 33 18.41 -1.33 21.37
C THR A 33 18.09 -0.41 20.22
N ASP A 34 18.58 -0.77 19.05
CA ASP A 34 18.18 -0.18 17.79
C ASP A 34 16.69 -0.52 17.59
N THR A 35 15.84 0.24 18.29
CA THR A 35 14.41 0.21 18.05
C THR A 35 14.23 0.88 16.71
N THR A 36 14.36 0.10 15.64
CA THR A 36 13.93 0.50 14.31
C THR A 36 12.45 0.84 14.43
N ILE A 37 12.15 2.12 14.65
CA ILE A 37 10.78 2.64 14.60
C ILE A 37 10.39 2.51 13.13
N VAL A 38 9.80 1.35 12.76
CA VAL A 38 9.10 1.23 11.49
C VAL A 38 7.95 2.23 11.58
N PRO A 39 7.96 3.31 10.79
CA PRO A 39 6.88 4.28 10.85
C PRO A 39 5.57 3.54 10.59
N PRO A 40 4.49 3.87 11.31
CA PRO A 40 3.19 3.28 11.07
C PRO A 40 2.86 3.47 9.59
N ARG A 41 2.56 2.37 8.91
CA ARG A 41 2.22 2.40 7.49
C ARG A 41 0.98 3.29 7.33
N ALA A 42 1.05 4.24 6.41
CA ALA A 42 -0.09 5.07 6.08
C ALA A 42 -1.25 4.18 5.62
N HIS A 43 -2.43 4.35 6.22
CA HIS A 43 -3.65 3.70 5.78
C HIS A 43 -3.98 4.20 4.38
N ARG A 44 -4.29 3.27 3.48
CA ARG A 44 -4.73 3.58 2.14
C ARG A 44 -6.23 3.53 2.05
N GLN A 45 -6.76 4.40 1.23
CA GLN A 45 -8.14 4.40 0.83
C GLN A 45 -8.26 3.89 -0.59
N VAL A 46 -9.14 2.93 -0.81
CA VAL A 46 -9.56 2.50 -2.14
C VAL A 46 -10.88 3.16 -2.46
N VAL A 47 -10.94 3.98 -3.49
CA VAL A 47 -12.17 4.65 -3.94
C VAL A 47 -12.63 3.99 -5.24
N ILE A 48 -13.90 3.55 -5.27
CA ILE A 48 -14.51 2.88 -6.42
C ILE A 48 -15.70 3.70 -6.89
N SER A 49 -15.67 4.15 -8.14
CA SER A 49 -16.80 4.78 -8.82
C SER A 49 -17.54 3.75 -9.67
N ILE A 50 -18.80 3.48 -9.31
CA ILE A 50 -19.67 2.60 -10.10
C ILE A 50 -19.96 3.22 -11.48
N PRO A 51 -20.33 4.53 -11.61
CA PRO A 51 -20.61 5.13 -12.90
C PRO A 51 -19.38 5.18 -13.82
N ASP A 52 -18.19 5.49 -13.28
CA ASP A 52 -16.96 5.54 -14.07
C ASP A 52 -16.34 4.16 -14.34
N ARG A 53 -16.77 3.12 -13.59
CA ARG A 53 -16.18 1.77 -13.62
C ARG A 53 -14.67 1.81 -13.43
N LYS A 54 -14.25 2.63 -12.48
CA LYS A 54 -12.85 2.84 -12.10
C LYS A 54 -12.66 2.63 -10.59
N LEU A 55 -11.45 2.23 -10.24
CA LEU A 55 -10.95 2.10 -8.87
C LEU A 55 -9.68 2.92 -8.76
N ALA A 56 -9.55 3.72 -7.71
CA ALA A 56 -8.33 4.45 -7.36
C ALA A 56 -7.80 3.98 -6.00
N VAL A 57 -6.48 3.90 -5.85
CA VAL A 57 -5.79 3.80 -4.57
C VAL A 57 -5.29 5.18 -4.21
N VAL A 58 -5.70 5.66 -3.03
CA VAL A 58 -5.40 7.00 -2.53
C VAL A 58 -4.62 6.88 -1.22
N GLU A 59 -3.59 7.69 -1.05
CA GLU A 59 -2.82 7.81 0.19
C GLU A 59 -2.59 9.28 0.48
N ASN A 60 -3.01 9.74 1.66
CA ASN A 60 -2.89 11.16 2.07
C ASN A 60 -3.49 12.15 1.05
N GLY A 61 -4.61 11.79 0.42
CA GLY A 61 -5.28 12.61 -0.60
C GLY A 61 -4.64 12.56 -2.00
N VAL A 62 -3.54 11.81 -2.18
CA VAL A 62 -2.86 11.65 -3.46
C VAL A 62 -3.28 10.34 -4.13
N VAL A 63 -3.70 10.39 -5.38
CA VAL A 63 -3.99 9.20 -6.17
C VAL A 63 -2.70 8.52 -6.57
N LEU A 64 -2.46 7.33 -6.04
CA LEU A 64 -1.28 6.54 -6.35
C LEU A 64 -1.43 5.76 -7.66
N ARG A 65 -2.65 5.27 -7.93
CA ARG A 65 -2.95 4.49 -9.12
C ARG A 65 -4.45 4.35 -9.35
N THR A 66 -4.82 4.24 -10.64
CA THR A 66 -6.17 3.94 -11.09
C THR A 66 -6.23 2.63 -11.86
N PHE A 67 -7.40 1.97 -11.83
CA PHE A 67 -7.67 0.71 -12.53
C PHE A 67 -9.08 0.74 -13.12
N ALA A 68 -9.24 0.20 -14.31
CA ALA A 68 -10.55 -0.10 -14.86
C ALA A 68 -11.14 -1.35 -14.17
N VAL A 69 -12.43 -1.31 -13.82
CA VAL A 69 -13.10 -2.40 -13.10
C VAL A 69 -14.40 -2.81 -13.79
N ALA A 70 -14.87 -4.04 -13.51
CA ALA A 70 -16.26 -4.39 -13.69
C ALA A 70 -16.98 -4.29 -12.35
N VAL A 71 -18.22 -3.79 -12.37
CA VAL A 71 -19.10 -3.63 -11.22
C VAL A 71 -20.33 -4.53 -11.34
N GLY A 72 -21.16 -4.60 -10.30
CA GLY A 72 -22.40 -5.34 -10.28
C GLY A 72 -23.36 -4.96 -11.41
N ALA A 73 -23.99 -5.97 -12.01
CA ALA A 73 -25.09 -5.75 -12.95
C ALA A 73 -26.32 -5.15 -12.26
N ALA A 74 -27.24 -4.56 -13.01
CA ALA A 74 -28.46 -3.94 -12.46
C ALA A 74 -29.28 -4.91 -11.59
N VAL A 75 -29.30 -6.18 -11.94
CA VAL A 75 -30.02 -7.25 -11.20
C VAL A 75 -29.27 -7.71 -9.93
N SER A 76 -28.00 -7.36 -9.80
CA SER A 76 -27.15 -7.71 -8.65
C SER A 76 -26.09 -6.61 -8.46
N PRO A 77 -26.48 -5.41 -8.00
CA PRO A 77 -25.62 -4.25 -7.94
C PRO A 77 -24.50 -4.43 -6.91
N SER A 78 -23.38 -3.73 -7.14
CA SER A 78 -22.34 -3.60 -6.13
C SER A 78 -22.89 -2.85 -4.92
N PRO A 79 -22.51 -3.26 -3.68
CA PRO A 79 -22.87 -2.49 -2.49
C PRO A 79 -22.20 -1.13 -2.53
N THR A 80 -22.85 -0.12 -1.97
CA THR A 80 -22.33 1.24 -1.83
C THR A 80 -22.09 1.60 -0.37
N GLY A 81 -21.19 2.56 -0.13
CA GLY A 81 -20.79 3.01 1.20
C GLY A 81 -19.33 2.68 1.52
N GLU A 82 -19.00 2.75 2.82
CA GLU A 82 -17.67 2.47 3.34
C GLU A 82 -17.56 1.04 3.85
N PHE A 83 -16.44 0.42 3.53
CA PHE A 83 -16.06 -0.93 3.93
C PHE A 83 -14.59 -0.93 4.36
N GLU A 84 -14.19 -2.00 5.04
CA GLU A 84 -12.81 -2.28 5.41
C GLU A 84 -12.33 -3.55 4.70
N ILE A 85 -11.06 -3.64 4.36
CA ILE A 85 -10.44 -4.87 3.90
C ILE A 85 -10.20 -5.77 5.12
N VAL A 86 -10.89 -6.91 5.18
CA VAL A 86 -10.84 -7.82 6.34
C VAL A 86 -9.98 -9.05 6.11
N HIS A 87 -9.75 -9.44 4.87
CA HIS A 87 -8.81 -10.52 4.53
C HIS A 87 -8.32 -10.42 3.09
N ARG A 88 -7.20 -11.09 2.81
CA ARG A 88 -6.54 -11.12 1.51
C ARG A 88 -6.07 -12.53 1.21
N LEU A 89 -6.40 -13.06 0.03
CA LEU A 89 -6.06 -14.42 -0.38
C LEU A 89 -5.27 -14.42 -1.69
N VAL A 90 -4.23 -15.23 -1.72
CA VAL A 90 -3.46 -15.57 -2.91
C VAL A 90 -4.00 -16.89 -3.43
N GLU A 91 -4.21 -16.99 -4.75
CA GLU A 91 -4.71 -18.20 -5.42
C GLU A 91 -5.97 -18.77 -4.73
N PRO A 92 -7.06 -17.96 -4.61
CA PRO A 92 -8.26 -18.36 -3.88
C PRO A 92 -8.96 -19.53 -4.58
N THR A 93 -9.59 -20.41 -3.80
CA THR A 93 -10.58 -21.36 -4.31
C THR A 93 -11.94 -20.67 -4.35
N TYR A 94 -12.68 -20.82 -5.45
CA TYR A 94 -14.06 -20.32 -5.57
C TYR A 94 -15.04 -21.33 -5.02
N TYR A 95 -15.96 -20.85 -4.17
CA TYR A 95 -17.06 -21.62 -3.59
C TYR A 95 -18.38 -20.90 -3.85
N HIS A 96 -19.31 -21.53 -4.54
CA HIS A 96 -20.65 -20.97 -4.73
C HIS A 96 -21.67 -22.05 -5.08
N ALA A 97 -22.79 -22.09 -4.34
CA ALA A 97 -23.94 -22.96 -4.63
C ALA A 97 -23.55 -24.43 -4.92
N GLY A 98 -22.65 -25.00 -4.11
CA GLY A 98 -22.19 -26.39 -4.28
C GLY A 98 -21.10 -26.57 -5.35
N VAL A 99 -20.72 -25.52 -6.06
CA VAL A 99 -19.61 -25.54 -7.02
C VAL A 99 -18.31 -25.12 -6.32
N VAL A 100 -17.25 -25.93 -6.54
CA VAL A 100 -15.91 -25.67 -6.05
C VAL A 100 -14.97 -25.62 -7.25
N ILE A 101 -14.31 -24.48 -7.46
CA ILE A 101 -13.31 -24.30 -8.50
C ILE A 101 -11.99 -23.95 -7.85
N PRO A 102 -10.96 -24.82 -7.93
CA PRO A 102 -9.65 -24.54 -7.37
C PRO A 102 -8.98 -23.36 -8.07
N ALA A 103 -7.89 -22.86 -7.48
CA ALA A 103 -7.05 -21.84 -8.11
C ALA A 103 -6.61 -22.27 -9.51
N GLY A 104 -6.54 -21.33 -10.43
CA GLY A 104 -6.13 -21.58 -11.81
C GLY A 104 -6.84 -20.69 -12.83
N PRO A 105 -6.57 -20.91 -14.13
CA PRO A 105 -7.04 -20.04 -15.23
C PRO A 105 -8.57 -19.98 -15.36
N THR A 106 -9.26 -21.03 -14.95
CA THR A 106 -10.73 -21.14 -15.03
C THR A 106 -11.43 -20.55 -13.81
N ASN A 107 -10.69 -20.22 -12.74
CA ASN A 107 -11.27 -19.68 -11.52
C ASN A 107 -11.80 -18.26 -11.75
N PRO A 108 -13.09 -17.98 -11.48
CA PRO A 108 -13.69 -16.67 -11.70
C PRO A 108 -13.15 -15.57 -10.79
N LEU A 109 -12.46 -15.93 -9.68
CA LEU A 109 -11.82 -14.96 -8.77
C LEU A 109 -10.43 -14.53 -9.25
N GLY A 110 -9.86 -15.23 -10.22
CA GLY A 110 -8.48 -14.96 -10.66
C GLY A 110 -7.44 -15.23 -9.55
N PRO A 111 -6.23 -14.65 -9.67
CA PRO A 111 -5.10 -15.01 -8.80
C PRO A 111 -5.15 -14.37 -7.40
N ARG A 112 -6.03 -13.39 -7.15
CA ARG A 112 -6.09 -12.66 -5.87
C ARG A 112 -7.52 -12.32 -5.49
N TRP A 113 -7.78 -12.33 -4.19
CA TRP A 113 -9.02 -11.90 -3.57
C TRP A 113 -8.72 -10.91 -2.43
N VAL A 114 -9.44 -9.81 -2.40
CA VAL A 114 -9.46 -8.80 -1.32
C VAL A 114 -10.87 -8.74 -0.79
N GLY A 115 -11.11 -9.33 0.38
CA GLY A 115 -12.43 -9.43 1.01
C GLY A 115 -12.78 -8.19 1.78
N LEU A 116 -14.02 -7.73 1.63
CA LEU A 116 -14.58 -6.57 2.31
C LEU A 116 -15.27 -6.96 3.63
N SER A 117 -15.45 -6.00 4.53
CA SER A 117 -16.20 -6.17 5.78
C SER A 117 -17.67 -6.56 5.55
N LYS A 118 -18.22 -6.37 4.34
CA LYS A 118 -19.49 -6.92 3.92
C LYS A 118 -19.32 -8.39 3.47
N PRO A 119 -19.90 -9.37 4.18
CA PRO A 119 -19.75 -10.77 3.85
C PRO A 119 -20.15 -11.11 2.40
N GLY A 120 -19.34 -11.91 1.72
CA GLY A 120 -19.57 -12.35 0.34
C GLY A 120 -19.16 -11.34 -0.74
N TYR A 121 -18.70 -10.14 -0.35
CA TYR A 121 -18.23 -9.11 -1.30
C TYR A 121 -16.72 -8.92 -1.22
N GLY A 122 -16.15 -8.61 -2.37
CA GLY A 122 -14.70 -8.41 -2.49
C GLY A 122 -14.29 -7.80 -3.81
N ILE A 123 -12.99 -7.56 -3.91
CA ILE A 123 -12.30 -7.10 -5.11
C ILE A 123 -11.37 -8.25 -5.55
N HIS A 124 -11.45 -8.66 -6.81
CA HIS A 124 -10.74 -9.85 -7.27
C HIS A 124 -10.38 -9.80 -8.76
N GLY A 125 -9.59 -10.74 -9.22
CA GLY A 125 -9.31 -10.96 -10.63
C GLY A 125 -10.50 -11.53 -11.41
N THR A 126 -10.26 -12.06 -12.59
CA THR A 126 -11.35 -12.64 -13.39
C THR A 126 -10.82 -13.62 -14.45
N ASN A 127 -11.62 -14.64 -14.76
CA ASN A 127 -11.46 -15.48 -15.95
C ASN A 127 -12.20 -14.91 -17.18
N ALA A 128 -12.92 -13.77 -17.01
CA ALA A 128 -13.68 -13.11 -18.07
C ALA A 128 -13.19 -11.65 -18.26
N PRO A 129 -11.98 -11.42 -18.82
CA PRO A 129 -11.38 -10.10 -18.93
C PRO A 129 -12.17 -9.11 -19.80
N GLY A 130 -13.00 -9.61 -20.71
CA GLY A 130 -13.93 -8.79 -21.51
C GLY A 130 -15.08 -8.17 -20.71
N SER A 131 -15.26 -8.51 -19.42
CA SER A 131 -16.23 -7.87 -18.52
C SER A 131 -15.75 -6.54 -17.95
N ILE A 132 -14.42 -6.26 -17.96
CA ILE A 132 -13.85 -5.03 -17.41
C ILE A 132 -14.37 -3.81 -18.18
N GLY A 133 -14.77 -2.77 -17.42
CA GLY A 133 -15.44 -1.58 -17.95
C GLY A 133 -16.96 -1.73 -18.06
N LYS A 134 -17.56 -2.85 -17.60
CA LYS A 134 -18.99 -3.12 -17.71
C LYS A 134 -19.64 -3.36 -16.35
N ALA A 135 -20.95 -3.20 -16.26
CA ALA A 135 -21.79 -3.66 -15.15
C ALA A 135 -22.18 -5.11 -15.39
N ALA A 136 -21.33 -6.06 -14.98
CA ALA A 136 -21.42 -7.47 -15.41
C ALA A 136 -21.09 -8.49 -14.30
N SER A 137 -20.85 -8.06 -13.06
CA SER A 137 -20.62 -8.94 -11.93
C SER A 137 -21.91 -9.24 -11.15
N HIS A 138 -21.82 -10.14 -10.17
CA HIS A 138 -22.87 -10.38 -9.18
C HIS A 138 -22.67 -9.52 -7.90
N GLY A 139 -22.12 -8.32 -8.07
CA GLY A 139 -21.90 -7.34 -7.00
C GLY A 139 -20.44 -7.15 -6.57
N CYS A 140 -19.57 -8.15 -6.73
CA CYS A 140 -18.13 -7.99 -6.51
C CYS A 140 -17.48 -7.08 -7.55
N ILE A 141 -16.33 -6.51 -7.22
CA ILE A 141 -15.54 -5.67 -8.12
C ILE A 141 -14.49 -6.54 -8.80
N ARG A 142 -14.49 -6.55 -10.14
CA ARG A 142 -13.54 -7.35 -10.93
C ARG A 142 -12.47 -6.47 -11.55
N LEU A 143 -11.20 -6.91 -11.45
CA LEU A 143 -10.08 -6.34 -12.18
C LEU A 143 -9.51 -7.36 -13.19
N ARG A 144 -8.72 -6.89 -14.16
CA ARG A 144 -7.86 -7.80 -14.91
C ARG A 144 -6.89 -8.49 -13.97
N ASN A 145 -6.47 -9.71 -14.27
CA ASN A 145 -5.59 -10.48 -13.38
C ASN A 145 -4.25 -9.77 -13.08
N ARG A 146 -3.67 -9.10 -14.07
CA ARG A 146 -2.46 -8.29 -13.87
C ARG A 146 -2.71 -7.09 -12.92
N ASP A 147 -3.90 -6.51 -12.99
CA ASP A 147 -4.25 -5.29 -12.24
C ASP A 147 -4.56 -5.63 -10.79
N ILE A 148 -5.26 -6.76 -10.53
CA ILE A 148 -5.52 -7.21 -9.15
C ILE A 148 -4.23 -7.61 -8.42
N VAL A 149 -3.22 -8.15 -9.11
CA VAL A 149 -1.91 -8.43 -8.52
C VAL A 149 -1.23 -7.15 -8.06
N GLN A 150 -1.32 -6.08 -8.85
CA GLN A 150 -0.77 -4.76 -8.49
C GLN A 150 -1.54 -4.13 -7.33
N LEU A 151 -2.88 -4.11 -7.39
CA LEU A 151 -3.73 -3.63 -6.30
C LEU A 151 -3.41 -4.38 -5.00
N PHE A 152 -3.32 -5.70 -5.06
CA PHE A 152 -3.02 -6.56 -3.93
C PHE A 152 -1.67 -6.21 -3.26
N ALA A 153 -0.66 -5.81 -4.01
CA ALA A 153 0.62 -5.36 -3.47
C ALA A 153 0.53 -3.97 -2.79
N MET A 154 -0.49 -3.19 -3.14
CA MET A 154 -0.65 -1.82 -2.63
C MET A 154 -1.50 -1.75 -1.37
N VAL A 155 -2.50 -2.63 -1.19
CA VAL A 155 -3.48 -2.55 -0.08
C VAL A 155 -3.23 -3.61 0.99
N ASN A 156 -3.77 -3.40 2.20
CA ASN A 156 -3.67 -4.30 3.34
C ASN A 156 -5.00 -4.50 4.05
N VAL A 157 -5.05 -5.47 4.96
CA VAL A 157 -6.12 -5.57 5.97
C VAL A 157 -6.10 -4.29 6.81
N GLY A 158 -7.28 -3.73 7.07
CA GLY A 158 -7.49 -2.46 7.76
C GLY A 158 -7.57 -1.24 6.84
N ASP A 159 -7.18 -1.33 5.56
CA ASP A 159 -7.39 -0.24 4.61
C ASP A 159 -8.87 -0.06 4.30
N THR A 160 -9.30 1.19 4.07
CA THR A 160 -10.71 1.51 3.78
C THR A 160 -11.02 1.35 2.30
N VAL A 161 -12.27 0.95 2.01
CA VAL A 161 -12.80 0.84 0.64
C VAL A 161 -14.11 1.59 0.57
N GLU A 162 -14.16 2.65 -0.20
CA GLU A 162 -15.36 3.43 -0.45
C GLU A 162 -15.91 3.12 -1.84
N ILE A 163 -17.17 2.68 -1.92
CA ILE A 163 -17.86 2.37 -3.17
C ILE A 163 -18.98 3.39 -3.37
N ARG A 164 -18.87 4.20 -4.42
CA ARG A 164 -19.76 5.32 -4.72
C ARG A 164 -20.71 4.99 -5.87
N ALA A 165 -22.01 5.21 -5.62
CA ALA A 165 -23.07 5.04 -6.62
C ALA A 165 -23.14 6.23 -7.58
N GLU A 166 -22.74 7.41 -7.12
CA GLU A 166 -22.86 8.68 -7.84
C GLU A 166 -21.48 9.28 -8.12
N ARG A 167 -21.41 10.12 -9.10
CA ARG A 167 -20.22 10.89 -9.44
C ARG A 167 -20.36 12.29 -8.84
N ASP A 168 -19.72 12.49 -7.70
CA ASP A 168 -19.57 13.79 -7.06
C ASP A 168 -18.29 14.51 -7.54
N GLU A 169 -18.07 15.73 -7.04
CA GLU A 169 -16.90 16.53 -7.37
C GLU A 169 -15.59 15.85 -6.98
N GLN A 170 -15.55 15.19 -5.81
CA GLN A 170 -14.35 14.48 -5.33
C GLN A 170 -14.04 13.27 -6.22
N THR A 171 -15.06 12.51 -6.63
CA THR A 171 -14.90 11.40 -7.57
C THR A 171 -14.42 11.91 -8.93
N ALA A 172 -14.96 13.05 -9.38
CA ALA A 172 -14.51 13.68 -10.62
C ALA A 172 -13.03 14.08 -10.56
N GLN A 173 -12.57 14.64 -9.44
CA GLN A 173 -11.16 14.99 -9.24
C GLN A 173 -10.26 13.75 -9.21
N ILE A 174 -10.63 12.71 -8.46
CA ILE A 174 -9.86 11.46 -8.35
C ILE A 174 -9.63 10.80 -9.72
N PHE A 175 -10.63 10.86 -10.60
CA PHE A 175 -10.58 10.19 -11.91
C PHE A 175 -10.35 11.14 -13.10
N ALA A 176 -10.15 12.45 -12.85
CA ALA A 176 -9.91 13.47 -13.90
C ALA A 176 -8.51 13.39 -14.51
N ASP A 177 -7.50 12.96 -13.74
CA ASP A 177 -6.09 12.94 -14.17
C ASP A 177 -5.75 11.91 -15.26
N GLU A 178 -6.74 11.21 -15.78
CA GLU A 178 -6.56 10.25 -16.88
C GLU A 178 -7.00 10.82 -18.25
N ALA A 179 -7.14 12.15 -18.36
CA ALA A 179 -7.17 12.79 -19.68
C ALA A 179 -5.81 12.54 -20.36
N PRO A 180 -5.79 12.08 -21.63
CA PRO A 180 -4.54 11.87 -22.33
C PRO A 180 -3.75 13.19 -22.29
N ALA A 181 -2.46 13.10 -21.91
CA ALA A 181 -1.58 14.25 -21.93
C ALA A 181 -1.73 14.96 -23.28
N THR A 182 -2.50 16.04 -23.30
CA THR A 182 -2.61 16.91 -24.46
C THR A 182 -1.22 17.49 -24.63
N THR A 183 -0.50 16.99 -25.62
CA THR A 183 0.75 17.56 -26.09
C THR A 183 0.47 19.02 -26.36
N VAL A 184 0.87 19.91 -25.48
CA VAL A 184 0.89 21.34 -25.73
C VAL A 184 1.93 21.52 -26.80
N ALA A 185 1.50 21.51 -28.05
CA ALA A 185 2.32 21.91 -29.17
C ALA A 185 2.74 23.36 -28.89
N ALA A 186 4.01 23.54 -28.52
CA ALA A 186 4.59 24.86 -28.37
C ALA A 186 4.47 25.56 -29.72
N THR A 187 3.54 26.51 -29.81
CA THR A 187 3.46 27.44 -30.89
C THR A 187 4.68 28.35 -30.80
N LEU A 188 5.68 28.05 -31.60
CA LEU A 188 6.81 28.98 -31.81
C LEU A 188 6.28 30.26 -32.39
N PRO A 189 6.66 31.43 -31.86
CA PRO A 189 6.28 32.72 -32.47
C PRO A 189 6.94 32.83 -33.86
N GLN A 190 6.12 32.95 -34.87
CA GLN A 190 6.60 33.29 -36.22
C GLN A 190 7.10 34.73 -36.19
N THR A 191 8.42 34.90 -36.33
CA THR A 191 9.04 36.19 -36.64
C THR A 191 8.64 36.59 -38.02
N THR A 192 7.75 37.58 -38.14
CA THR A 192 7.46 38.28 -39.38
C THR A 192 8.69 39.08 -39.79
N GLY A 193 9.42 38.58 -40.76
CA GLY A 193 10.46 39.30 -41.45
C GLY A 193 9.84 40.43 -42.29
N VAL A 194 10.07 41.65 -41.88
CA VAL A 194 9.81 42.85 -42.70
C VAL A 194 10.89 42.91 -43.77
N ALA A 195 10.54 42.63 -45.02
CA ALA A 195 11.35 42.96 -46.16
C ALA A 195 11.07 44.43 -46.53
N GLY A 196 12.03 45.32 -46.23
CA GLY A 196 12.03 46.68 -46.72
C GLY A 196 12.39 46.72 -48.21
N GLY A 197 11.68 47.60 -48.89
CA GLY A 197 11.74 47.74 -50.30
C GLY A 197 12.93 48.53 -50.88
N GLN A 198 13.06 48.49 -52.14
CA GLN A 198 13.31 49.61 -53.04
C GLN A 198 12.62 49.34 -54.39
#